data_9abda19a20fdc8454a3403f2b4b07bed
#
_entry.id   9abda19a20fdc8454a3403f2b4b07bed
#
_cell.length_a   1.000
_cell.length_b   1.000
_cell.length_c   1.000
_cell.angle_alpha   90.00
_cell.angle_beta   90.00
_cell.angle_gamma   90.00
#
_symmetry.space_group_name_H-M   'P 1'
#
loop_
_entity.id
_entity.type
_entity.pdbx_description
1 polymer ?
#
loop_
_entity_poly.entity_id
_entity_poly.type
_entity_poly.pdbx_seq_one_letter_code
_entity_poly.pdbx_strand_id
1 'polypeptide(L)'
;MVSFWQQAKFSGTRLWKVLSLTICLASAPQIATAQSVALTFDDGPNLAETPRLTATQRNQAMLAALEKHGLKSALFVTAGFGADTPAGYALAKAWGDAGHAIGNHTVHHPDLNSASVSLAHYQQEIMACDKIISTMPGYQKWFRYTYLREGNTPEKRDGMRNFLREQQYRNAYVSLDTSDWRFNEKLIEVLKRDSQADVSEIKVAYLAHIKQRALAYRDLSYKLQGRDIPQVLLLHHNLVNALWLDDVITQFKEMGWTFVTPAQAFTDPVYQLFPDRPAAGQSLLLSLAKTLGLGKFDGWLRLHDDGDFEMQALKEKGL
;
A
#
# COMPACT_ATOMS: atom_id res chain seq x y z
N MET A 1 23.47 -60.23 57.55
CA MET A 1 24.75 -60.07 58.31
C MET A 1 25.03 -58.58 58.31
N VAL A 2 24.80 -57.96 59.46
CA VAL A 2 25.77 -57.32 60.35
C VAL A 2 26.50 -56.16 59.62
N SER A 3 26.27 -54.99 59.92
CA SER A 3 26.32 -53.97 61.01
C SER A 3 27.46 -52.97 60.66
N PHE A 4 27.40 -51.75 60.92
CA PHE A 4 27.66 -50.83 61.99
C PHE A 4 27.84 -49.38 61.41
N TRP A 5 27.09 -48.50 61.96
CA TRP A 5 27.35 -47.25 62.66
C TRP A 5 28.64 -46.47 62.38
N GLN A 6 28.53 -45.17 61.99
CA GLN A 6 28.99 -44.13 62.95
C GLN A 6 28.46 -42.72 62.48
N GLN A 7 27.90 -42.02 63.45
CA GLN A 7 27.52 -40.60 63.38
C GLN A 7 28.79 -39.74 63.53
N ALA A 8 28.82 -38.64 62.80
CA ALA A 8 29.62 -37.49 63.20
C ALA A 8 28.79 -36.24 63.09
N LYS A 9 28.41 -35.61 64.20
CA LYS A 9 27.87 -34.30 64.34
C LYS A 9 28.97 -33.27 64.06
N PHE A 10 28.73 -32.35 63.16
CA PHE A 10 29.41 -31.06 63.16
C PHE A 10 28.44 -29.95 63.07
N SER A 11 28.30 -29.18 64.14
CA SER A 11 27.61 -27.89 64.23
C SER A 11 28.49 -26.83 63.57
N GLY A 12 27.92 -26.10 62.66
CA GLY A 12 28.56 -24.93 62.05
C GLY A 12 27.55 -24.08 61.32
N THR A 13 26.89 -23.16 62.03
CA THR A 13 26.03 -22.13 61.50
C THR A 13 26.88 -21.18 60.67
N ARG A 14 26.86 -21.31 59.35
CA ARG A 14 27.29 -20.25 58.43
C ARG A 14 26.06 -19.53 57.91
N LEU A 15 25.84 -18.29 58.39
CA LEU A 15 24.95 -17.34 57.78
C LEU A 15 25.43 -17.02 56.36
N TRP A 16 24.73 -17.51 55.37
CA TRP A 16 24.88 -17.02 53.99
C TRP A 16 24.02 -15.76 53.84
N LYS A 17 24.68 -14.60 53.77
CA LYS A 17 24.04 -13.38 53.33
C LYS A 17 23.72 -13.53 51.84
N VAL A 18 22.46 -13.80 51.52
CA VAL A 18 21.96 -13.73 50.16
C VAL A 18 21.91 -12.23 49.77
N LEU A 19 22.84 -11.81 48.99
CA LEU A 19 22.87 -10.48 48.40
C LEU A 19 21.84 -10.50 47.24
N SER A 20 20.63 -10.07 47.50
CA SER A 20 19.60 -9.89 46.48
C SER A 20 20.01 -8.71 45.58
N LEU A 21 20.60 -9.02 44.43
CA LEU A 21 20.85 -8.04 43.38
C LEU A 21 19.52 -7.71 42.68
N THR A 22 18.88 -6.66 43.11
CA THR A 22 17.69 -6.12 42.43
C THR A 22 18.18 -5.47 41.14
N ILE A 23 18.09 -6.20 40.02
CA ILE A 23 18.28 -5.62 38.68
C ILE A 23 17.07 -4.74 38.39
N CYS A 24 17.18 -3.46 38.63
CA CYS A 24 16.26 -2.49 38.06
C CYS A 24 16.47 -2.48 36.54
N LEU A 25 15.65 -3.25 35.81
CA LEU A 25 15.50 -3.06 34.37
C LEU A 25 14.88 -1.68 34.19
N ALA A 26 15.72 -0.68 33.96
CA ALA A 26 15.28 0.61 33.46
C ALA A 26 14.67 0.34 32.08
N SER A 27 13.34 0.31 31.99
CA SER A 27 12.64 0.37 30.72
C SER A 27 13.04 1.69 30.04
N ALA A 28 13.96 1.60 29.06
CA ALA A 28 14.23 2.73 28.19
C ALA A 28 12.88 3.17 27.61
N PRO A 29 12.56 4.48 27.60
CA PRO A 29 11.35 4.95 26.95
C PRO A 29 11.41 4.47 25.49
N GLN A 30 10.48 3.62 25.09
CA GLN A 30 10.26 3.35 23.69
C GLN A 30 9.84 4.69 23.07
N ILE A 31 10.79 5.33 22.39
CA ILE A 31 10.47 6.45 21.53
C ILE A 31 9.49 5.86 20.50
N ALA A 32 8.22 6.17 20.64
CA ALA A 32 7.23 5.81 19.64
C ALA A 32 7.70 6.44 18.32
N THR A 33 8.20 5.63 17.41
CA THR A 33 8.58 6.10 16.09
C THR A 33 7.32 6.61 15.43
N ALA A 34 7.36 7.85 14.91
CA ALA A 34 6.24 8.42 14.19
C ALA A 34 5.82 7.45 13.08
N GLN A 35 4.51 7.21 12.95
CA GLN A 35 3.99 6.37 11.85
C GLN A 35 4.45 6.95 10.52
N SER A 36 4.90 6.10 9.60
CA SER A 36 5.38 6.55 8.30
C SER A 36 4.54 5.99 7.14
N VAL A 37 4.54 6.72 6.03
CA VAL A 37 3.81 6.36 4.81
C VAL A 37 4.64 6.67 3.57
N ALA A 38 4.57 5.78 2.58
CA ALA A 38 5.07 5.98 1.23
C ALA A 38 3.88 6.12 0.29
N LEU A 39 3.91 7.13 -0.58
CA LEU A 39 2.87 7.37 -1.58
C LEU A 39 3.18 6.56 -2.84
N THR A 40 2.18 5.85 -3.37
CA THR A 40 2.25 5.15 -4.65
C THR A 40 0.99 5.40 -5.46
N PHE A 41 1.13 5.48 -6.78
CA PHE A 41 0.05 5.77 -7.71
C PHE A 41 0.00 4.70 -8.78
N ASP A 42 -1.19 4.13 -8.99
CA ASP A 42 -1.45 3.15 -10.05
C ASP A 42 -2.11 3.83 -11.25
N ASP A 43 -2.18 3.13 -12.37
CA ASP A 43 -2.90 3.52 -13.59
C ASP A 43 -2.38 4.75 -14.33
N GLY A 44 -1.15 5.13 -14.09
CA GLY A 44 -0.56 6.24 -14.82
C GLY A 44 0.27 5.83 -16.05
N PRO A 45 0.43 6.76 -16.99
CA PRO A 45 -0.36 7.96 -17.18
C PRO A 45 -1.73 7.63 -17.77
N ASN A 46 -2.78 8.20 -17.24
CA ASN A 46 -4.11 8.01 -17.80
C ASN A 46 -4.48 9.18 -18.72
N LEU A 47 -4.62 8.91 -20.03
CA LEU A 47 -4.95 9.93 -21.02
C LEU A 47 -6.46 10.15 -21.19
N ALA A 48 -7.32 9.41 -20.49
CA ALA A 48 -8.76 9.62 -20.55
C ALA A 48 -9.13 11.07 -20.22
N GLU A 49 -10.03 11.63 -20.98
CA GLU A 49 -10.55 12.98 -20.74
C GLU A 49 -11.32 13.05 -19.42
N THR A 50 -11.08 14.10 -18.67
CA THR A 50 -11.83 14.39 -17.45
C THR A 50 -12.30 15.83 -17.41
N PRO A 51 -13.39 16.14 -16.67
CA PRO A 51 -13.76 17.53 -16.44
C PRO A 51 -12.61 18.30 -15.76
N ARG A 52 -12.58 19.61 -15.97
CA ARG A 52 -11.67 20.61 -15.39
C ARG A 52 -10.19 20.49 -15.77
N LEU A 53 -9.63 19.29 -15.86
CA LEU A 53 -8.19 19.12 -16.11
C LEU A 53 -7.96 18.16 -17.27
N THR A 54 -7.12 18.57 -18.22
CA THR A 54 -6.55 17.68 -19.24
C THR A 54 -5.62 16.65 -18.59
N ALA A 55 -5.25 15.58 -19.30
CA ALA A 55 -4.29 14.60 -18.83
C ALA A 55 -2.94 15.23 -18.41
N THR A 56 -2.45 16.17 -19.22
CA THR A 56 -1.22 16.92 -18.91
C THR A 56 -1.36 17.74 -17.63
N GLN A 57 -2.47 18.45 -17.47
CA GLN A 57 -2.71 19.25 -16.26
C GLN A 57 -2.84 18.38 -15.00
N ARG A 58 -3.51 17.22 -15.10
CA ARG A 58 -3.58 16.26 -13.98
C ARG A 58 -2.19 15.78 -13.57
N ASN A 59 -1.38 15.37 -14.56
CA ASN A 59 -0.01 14.92 -14.33
C ASN A 59 0.84 16.00 -13.66
N GLN A 60 0.77 17.23 -14.17
CA GLN A 60 1.50 18.38 -13.61
C GLN A 60 1.06 18.73 -12.19
N ALA A 61 -0.26 18.70 -11.92
CA ALA A 61 -0.79 18.99 -10.60
C ALA A 61 -0.29 18.00 -9.54
N MET A 62 -0.28 16.70 -9.87
CA MET A 62 0.22 15.67 -8.96
C MET A 62 1.73 15.83 -8.70
N LEU A 63 2.53 16.04 -9.75
CA LEU A 63 3.98 16.25 -9.64
C LEU A 63 4.28 17.53 -8.83
N ALA A 64 3.55 18.63 -9.06
CA ALA A 64 3.71 19.87 -8.31
C ALA A 64 3.37 19.71 -6.81
N ALA A 65 2.34 18.94 -6.47
CA ALA A 65 2.03 18.64 -5.08
C ALA A 65 3.15 17.84 -4.40
N LEU A 66 3.71 16.84 -5.07
CA LEU A 66 4.84 16.06 -4.54
C LEU A 66 6.10 16.92 -4.39
N GLU A 67 6.41 17.76 -5.37
CA GLU A 67 7.55 18.69 -5.35
C GLU A 67 7.41 19.70 -4.22
N LYS A 68 6.26 20.35 -4.07
CA LYS A 68 5.95 21.30 -2.99
C LYS A 68 6.29 20.75 -1.60
N HIS A 69 6.07 19.47 -1.41
CA HIS A 69 6.33 18.78 -0.14
C HIS A 69 7.71 18.09 -0.07
N GLY A 70 8.51 18.13 -1.13
CA GLY A 70 9.81 17.47 -1.22
C GLY A 70 9.74 15.94 -1.17
N LEU A 71 8.63 15.36 -1.64
CA LEU A 71 8.37 13.92 -1.55
C LEU A 71 8.78 13.18 -2.82
N LYS A 72 9.22 11.93 -2.64
CA LYS A 72 9.42 10.98 -3.74
C LYS A 72 8.46 9.80 -3.57
N SER A 73 7.82 9.42 -4.68
CA SER A 73 6.76 8.41 -4.76
C SER A 73 7.09 7.35 -5.81
N ALA A 74 6.15 6.47 -6.12
CA ALA A 74 6.22 5.57 -7.26
C ALA A 74 4.96 5.69 -8.13
N LEU A 75 5.14 5.64 -9.44
CA LEU A 75 4.09 5.49 -10.44
C LEU A 75 4.14 4.06 -11.00
N PHE A 76 3.07 3.30 -10.84
CA PHE A 76 2.89 2.00 -11.48
C PHE A 76 2.14 2.18 -12.79
N VAL A 77 2.86 1.97 -13.90
CA VAL A 77 2.41 2.31 -15.24
C VAL A 77 1.55 1.21 -15.81
N THR A 78 0.28 1.54 -16.16
CA THR A 78 -0.56 0.77 -17.08
C THR A 78 -0.34 1.31 -18.47
N ALA A 79 0.51 0.63 -19.26
CA ALA A 79 1.04 1.23 -20.49
C ALA A 79 -0.03 1.59 -21.51
N GLY A 80 -1.07 0.76 -21.67
CA GLY A 80 -2.17 0.99 -22.61
C GLY A 80 -3.14 2.11 -22.18
N PHE A 81 -3.00 2.69 -20.98
CA PHE A 81 -3.74 3.87 -20.59
C PHE A 81 -3.10 5.16 -21.14
N GLY A 82 -1.97 5.01 -21.84
CA GLY A 82 -1.35 6.12 -22.56
C GLY A 82 0.15 6.01 -22.79
N ALA A 83 0.92 5.33 -21.95
CA ALA A 83 2.38 5.28 -22.07
C ALA A 83 2.89 4.56 -23.34
N ASP A 84 2.03 3.83 -24.03
CA ASP A 84 2.27 3.24 -25.35
C ASP A 84 2.21 4.28 -26.50
N THR A 85 1.83 5.53 -26.18
CA THR A 85 1.84 6.67 -27.11
C THR A 85 2.97 7.65 -26.79
N PRO A 86 3.50 8.42 -27.76
CA PRO A 86 4.51 9.44 -27.48
C PRO A 86 4.10 10.46 -26.41
N ALA A 87 2.85 10.90 -26.42
CA ALA A 87 2.33 11.87 -25.47
C ALA A 87 2.27 11.29 -24.04
N GLY A 88 1.69 10.11 -23.88
CA GLY A 88 1.61 9.49 -22.56
C GLY A 88 2.97 8.98 -22.05
N TYR A 89 3.84 8.50 -22.95
CA TYR A 89 5.23 8.17 -22.59
C TYR A 89 5.93 9.38 -21.95
N ALA A 90 5.78 10.57 -22.54
CA ALA A 90 6.36 11.79 -21.99
C ALA A 90 5.80 12.13 -20.60
N LEU A 91 4.50 11.90 -20.36
CA LEU A 91 3.89 12.12 -19.06
C LEU A 91 4.41 11.13 -18.00
N ALA A 92 4.53 9.84 -18.33
CA ALA A 92 5.11 8.85 -17.41
C ALA A 92 6.59 9.15 -17.14
N LYS A 93 7.37 9.46 -18.20
CA LYS A 93 8.78 9.81 -18.09
C LYS A 93 9.01 11.02 -17.17
N ALA A 94 8.10 12.00 -17.16
CA ALA A 94 8.20 13.18 -16.29
C ALA A 94 8.25 12.82 -14.79
N TRP A 95 7.61 11.71 -14.37
CA TRP A 95 7.75 11.20 -13.00
C TRP A 95 9.17 10.73 -12.72
N GLY A 96 9.73 9.95 -13.64
CA GLY A 96 11.12 9.49 -13.51
C GLY A 96 12.13 10.64 -13.54
N ASP A 97 11.94 11.62 -14.43
CA ASP A 97 12.77 12.84 -14.51
C ASP A 97 12.69 13.65 -13.20
N ALA A 98 11.54 13.65 -12.53
CA ALA A 98 11.35 14.26 -11.21
C ALA A 98 11.91 13.40 -10.05
N GLY A 99 12.51 12.24 -10.34
CA GLY A 99 13.14 11.36 -9.36
C GLY A 99 12.15 10.44 -8.61
N HIS A 100 10.96 10.22 -9.16
CA HIS A 100 10.05 9.19 -8.66
C HIS A 100 10.40 7.83 -9.26
N ALA A 101 10.03 6.75 -8.56
CA ALA A 101 10.18 5.41 -9.10
C ALA A 101 9.10 5.11 -10.16
N ILE A 102 9.48 4.35 -11.19
CA ILE A 102 8.57 3.84 -12.22
C ILE A 102 8.50 2.33 -12.06
N GLY A 103 7.30 1.80 -11.85
CA GLY A 103 7.01 0.37 -11.76
C GLY A 103 6.03 -0.09 -12.83
N ASN A 104 5.85 -1.40 -12.93
CA ASN A 104 5.05 -2.07 -13.94
C ASN A 104 3.66 -2.41 -13.39
N HIS A 105 2.61 -2.09 -14.15
CA HIS A 105 1.20 -2.41 -13.83
C HIS A 105 0.47 -3.02 -15.03
N THR A 106 1.19 -3.77 -15.91
CA THR A 106 0.70 -4.37 -17.15
C THR A 106 0.45 -3.37 -18.29
N VAL A 107 -0.02 -3.86 -19.43
CA VAL A 107 -0.43 -3.01 -20.56
C VAL A 107 -1.92 -2.68 -20.47
N HIS A 108 -2.79 -3.69 -20.39
CA HIS A 108 -4.24 -3.53 -20.53
C HIS A 108 -5.02 -3.72 -19.23
N HIS A 109 -4.33 -3.76 -18.09
CA HIS A 109 -4.95 -3.91 -16.76
C HIS A 109 -5.86 -5.15 -16.63
N PRO A 110 -5.44 -6.36 -17.08
CA PRO A 110 -6.27 -7.56 -17.02
C PRO A 110 -6.46 -8.04 -15.58
N ASP A 111 -7.62 -8.63 -15.30
CA ASP A 111 -7.90 -9.27 -14.02
C ASP A 111 -7.37 -10.71 -14.02
N LEU A 112 -6.29 -10.98 -13.28
CA LEU A 112 -5.73 -12.33 -13.17
C LEU A 112 -6.71 -13.35 -12.55
N ASN A 113 -7.66 -12.88 -11.74
CA ASN A 113 -8.69 -13.75 -11.17
C ASN A 113 -9.79 -14.13 -12.19
N SER A 114 -9.89 -13.43 -13.32
CA SER A 114 -10.84 -13.79 -14.36
C SER A 114 -10.51 -15.14 -14.99
N ALA A 115 -11.54 -15.95 -15.26
CA ALA A 115 -11.37 -17.21 -15.96
C ALA A 115 -10.86 -17.04 -17.41
N SER A 116 -11.12 -15.88 -18.02
CA SER A 116 -10.68 -15.55 -19.38
C SER A 116 -9.21 -15.14 -19.46
N VAL A 117 -8.57 -14.84 -18.34
CA VAL A 117 -7.16 -14.40 -18.30
C VAL A 117 -6.28 -15.58 -17.89
N SER A 118 -5.51 -16.10 -18.84
CA SER A 118 -4.55 -17.16 -18.54
C SER A 118 -3.28 -16.61 -17.87
N LEU A 119 -2.57 -17.49 -17.15
CA LEU A 119 -1.28 -17.17 -16.55
C LEU A 119 -0.29 -16.64 -17.62
N ALA A 120 -0.18 -17.33 -18.75
CA ALA A 120 0.73 -16.96 -19.84
C ALA A 120 0.38 -15.58 -20.44
N HIS A 121 -0.89 -15.27 -20.61
CA HIS A 121 -1.33 -13.96 -21.09
C HIS A 121 -0.93 -12.86 -20.11
N TYR A 122 -1.17 -13.06 -18.80
CA TYR A 122 -0.82 -12.08 -17.80
C TYR A 122 0.70 -11.82 -17.70
N GLN A 123 1.52 -12.87 -17.86
CA GLN A 123 2.98 -12.74 -17.96
C GLN A 123 3.42 -11.95 -19.20
N GLN A 124 2.77 -12.17 -20.35
CA GLN A 124 3.02 -11.39 -21.57
C GLN A 124 2.69 -9.91 -21.39
N GLU A 125 1.61 -9.58 -20.70
CA GLU A 125 1.22 -8.21 -20.36
C GLU A 125 2.30 -7.49 -19.56
N ILE A 126 2.91 -8.17 -18.58
CA ILE A 126 4.02 -7.63 -17.80
C ILE A 126 5.24 -7.37 -18.68
N MET A 127 5.62 -8.34 -19.49
CA MET A 127 6.82 -8.21 -20.36
C MET A 127 6.61 -7.17 -21.47
N ALA A 128 5.39 -7.00 -21.96
CA ALA A 128 5.07 -5.97 -22.94
C ALA A 128 5.14 -4.56 -22.33
N CYS A 129 4.63 -4.37 -21.13
CA CYS A 129 4.77 -3.11 -20.39
C CYS A 129 6.25 -2.81 -20.09
N ASP A 130 7.02 -3.81 -19.65
CA ASP A 130 8.46 -3.68 -19.36
C ASP A 130 9.24 -3.09 -20.53
N LYS A 131 8.96 -3.55 -21.74
CA LYS A 131 9.61 -3.02 -22.97
C LYS A 131 9.37 -1.53 -23.17
N ILE A 132 8.24 -1.01 -22.70
CA ILE A 132 7.89 0.40 -22.83
C ILE A 132 8.58 1.24 -21.75
N ILE A 133 8.55 0.76 -20.50
CA ILE A 133 8.95 1.57 -19.34
C ILE A 133 10.41 1.40 -18.91
N SER A 134 11.08 0.31 -19.29
CA SER A 134 12.43 -0.03 -18.79
C SER A 134 13.52 0.98 -19.12
N THR A 135 13.29 1.84 -20.13
CA THR A 135 14.21 2.92 -20.51
C THR A 135 13.92 4.25 -19.83
N MET A 136 12.83 4.34 -19.04
CA MET A 136 12.49 5.57 -18.33
C MET A 136 13.41 5.81 -17.14
N PRO A 137 13.81 7.06 -16.85
CA PRO A 137 14.47 7.39 -15.60
C PRO A 137 13.63 6.89 -14.40
N GLY A 138 14.28 6.45 -13.34
CA GLY A 138 13.57 5.97 -12.14
C GLY A 138 12.98 4.56 -12.27
N TYR A 139 13.12 3.89 -13.43
CA TYR A 139 12.62 2.53 -13.60
C TYR A 139 13.15 1.59 -12.51
N GLN A 140 12.23 0.79 -11.95
CA GLN A 140 12.50 -0.27 -10.98
C GLN A 140 11.84 -1.58 -11.42
N LYS A 141 12.48 -2.70 -11.18
CA LYS A 141 11.88 -4.04 -11.34
C LYS A 141 10.80 -4.28 -10.25
N TRP A 142 9.85 -3.36 -10.16
CA TRP A 142 8.69 -3.45 -9.29
C TRP A 142 7.45 -3.72 -10.12
N PHE A 143 6.69 -4.70 -9.67
CA PHE A 143 5.42 -5.07 -10.26
C PHE A 143 4.31 -4.93 -9.22
N ARG A 144 3.19 -4.34 -9.62
CA ARG A 144 1.96 -4.33 -8.83
C ARG A 144 0.87 -5.05 -9.61
N TYR A 145 0.20 -5.99 -8.94
CA TYR A 145 -0.91 -6.70 -9.52
C TYR A 145 -2.10 -5.78 -9.73
N THR A 146 -2.69 -5.88 -10.91
CA THR A 146 -3.95 -5.21 -11.24
C THR A 146 -5.06 -5.67 -10.29
N TYR A 147 -5.89 -4.75 -9.83
CA TYR A 147 -6.91 -5.00 -8.79
C TYR A 147 -6.34 -5.60 -7.49
N LEU A 148 -5.04 -5.54 -7.24
CA LEU A 148 -4.32 -6.25 -6.16
C LEU A 148 -4.59 -7.76 -6.13
N ARG A 149 -4.92 -8.39 -7.28
CA ARG A 149 -5.33 -9.79 -7.42
C ARG A 149 -4.18 -10.67 -7.88
N GLU A 150 -3.74 -11.58 -7.00
CA GLU A 150 -2.58 -12.45 -7.24
C GLU A 150 -2.95 -13.79 -7.91
N GLY A 151 -4.16 -13.96 -8.38
CA GLY A 151 -4.68 -15.21 -8.93
C GLY A 151 -5.60 -15.95 -7.95
N ASN A 152 -6.69 -16.50 -8.48
CA ASN A 152 -7.73 -17.22 -7.73
C ASN A 152 -7.53 -18.73 -7.64
N THR A 153 -6.47 -19.25 -8.24
CA THR A 153 -6.07 -20.65 -8.17
C THR A 153 -4.61 -20.78 -7.73
N PRO A 154 -4.21 -21.92 -7.11
CA PRO A 154 -2.81 -22.16 -6.78
C PRO A 154 -1.89 -22.06 -8.00
N GLU A 155 -2.34 -22.54 -9.17
CA GLU A 155 -1.58 -22.49 -10.42
C GLU A 155 -1.26 -21.04 -10.82
N LYS A 156 -2.26 -20.15 -10.83
CA LYS A 156 -2.06 -18.74 -11.18
C LYS A 156 -1.18 -18.03 -10.15
N ARG A 157 -1.48 -18.20 -8.86
CA ARG A 157 -0.72 -17.60 -7.76
C ARG A 157 0.75 -18.03 -7.81
N ASP A 158 1.00 -19.33 -7.78
CA ASP A 158 2.36 -19.86 -7.64
C ASP A 158 3.15 -19.68 -8.94
N GLY A 159 2.48 -19.82 -10.10
CA GLY A 159 3.04 -19.53 -11.40
C GLY A 159 3.47 -18.07 -11.55
N MET A 160 2.68 -17.11 -11.05
CA MET A 160 3.08 -15.69 -11.05
C MET A 160 4.20 -15.40 -10.07
N ARG A 161 4.17 -15.96 -8.85
CA ARG A 161 5.26 -15.80 -7.88
C ARG A 161 6.59 -16.32 -8.42
N ASN A 162 6.57 -17.49 -9.09
CA ASN A 162 7.74 -18.05 -9.77
C ASN A 162 8.23 -17.13 -10.90
N PHE A 163 7.31 -16.69 -11.77
CA PHE A 163 7.64 -15.79 -12.86
C PHE A 163 8.28 -14.48 -12.37
N LEU A 164 7.66 -13.81 -11.37
CA LEU A 164 8.22 -12.56 -10.83
C LEU A 164 9.64 -12.78 -10.27
N ARG A 165 9.86 -13.88 -9.58
CA ARG A 165 11.20 -14.24 -9.06
C ARG A 165 12.21 -14.46 -10.18
N GLU A 166 11.85 -15.23 -11.22
CA GLU A 166 12.70 -15.53 -12.37
C GLU A 166 13.04 -14.27 -13.17
N GLN A 167 12.07 -13.36 -13.30
CA GLN A 167 12.26 -12.06 -13.97
C GLN A 167 12.86 -10.99 -13.04
N GLN A 168 13.21 -11.33 -11.80
CA GLN A 168 13.76 -10.43 -10.77
C GLN A 168 12.83 -9.26 -10.41
N TYR A 169 11.54 -9.44 -10.58
CA TYR A 169 10.55 -8.48 -10.11
C TYR A 169 10.27 -8.62 -8.63
N ARG A 170 10.15 -7.48 -7.95
CA ARG A 170 9.55 -7.41 -6.62
C ARG A 170 8.05 -7.16 -6.77
N ASN A 171 7.22 -7.94 -6.06
CA ASN A 171 5.83 -7.56 -5.85
C ASN A 171 5.78 -6.31 -4.95
N ALA A 172 5.29 -5.21 -5.50
CA ALA A 172 5.16 -3.93 -4.80
C ALA A 172 3.83 -3.88 -4.04
N TYR A 173 3.76 -4.64 -2.95
CA TYR A 173 2.56 -4.74 -2.13
C TYR A 173 2.04 -3.39 -1.63
N VAL A 174 0.72 -3.27 -1.56
CA VAL A 174 -0.01 -2.22 -0.87
C VAL A 174 -0.30 -2.69 0.55
N SER A 175 -0.10 -1.83 1.53
CA SER A 175 -0.54 -2.09 2.91
C SER A 175 -1.75 -1.24 3.32
N LEU A 176 -1.91 -0.06 2.71
CA LEU A 176 -3.00 0.88 2.95
C LEU A 176 -3.74 1.14 1.65
N ASP A 177 -4.90 0.51 1.50
CA ASP A 177 -5.82 0.69 0.38
C ASP A 177 -6.96 1.64 0.76
N THR A 178 -7.30 2.56 -0.13
CA THR A 178 -8.26 3.64 0.12
C THR A 178 -9.44 3.65 -0.84
N SER A 179 -9.40 2.84 -1.89
CA SER A 179 -10.42 2.86 -2.95
C SER A 179 -10.74 4.28 -3.44
N ASP A 180 -9.72 5.13 -3.58
CA ASP A 180 -9.85 6.53 -4.02
C ASP A 180 -10.51 6.67 -5.39
N TRP A 181 -10.42 5.61 -6.21
CA TRP A 181 -11.08 5.52 -7.50
C TRP A 181 -12.61 5.67 -7.41
N ARG A 182 -13.22 5.25 -6.30
CA ARG A 182 -14.66 5.40 -6.10
C ARG A 182 -15.05 6.86 -5.86
N PHE A 183 -14.26 7.61 -5.10
CA PHE A 183 -14.44 9.06 -4.97
C PHE A 183 -14.20 9.78 -6.28
N ASN A 184 -13.23 9.31 -7.07
CA ASN A 184 -12.98 9.84 -8.41
C ASN A 184 -14.17 9.62 -9.36
N GLU A 185 -14.81 8.46 -9.35
CA GLU A 185 -16.02 8.19 -10.13
C GLU A 185 -17.15 9.17 -9.75
N LYS A 186 -17.39 9.35 -8.45
CA LYS A 186 -18.40 10.28 -7.96
C LYS A 186 -18.09 11.72 -8.34
N LEU A 187 -16.85 12.14 -8.19
CA LEU A 187 -16.39 13.47 -8.60
C LEU A 187 -16.63 13.70 -10.10
N ILE A 188 -16.25 12.76 -10.94
CA ILE A 188 -16.44 12.83 -12.40
C ILE A 188 -17.94 12.85 -12.74
N GLU A 189 -18.77 12.05 -12.07
CA GLU A 189 -20.22 12.05 -12.28
C GLU A 189 -20.82 13.44 -12.07
N VAL A 190 -20.48 14.09 -10.94
CA VAL A 190 -20.98 15.44 -10.63
C VAL A 190 -20.47 16.46 -11.64
N LEU A 191 -19.18 16.44 -11.94
CA LEU A 191 -18.56 17.42 -12.84
C LEU A 191 -18.91 17.25 -14.31
N LYS A 192 -19.36 16.07 -14.73
CA LYS A 192 -19.92 15.85 -16.08
C LYS A 192 -21.29 16.50 -16.24
N ARG A 193 -22.07 16.62 -15.16
CA ARG A 193 -23.37 17.31 -15.17
C ARG A 193 -23.20 18.82 -15.17
N ASP A 194 -22.29 19.30 -14.33
CA ASP A 194 -21.89 20.71 -14.25
C ASP A 194 -20.40 20.81 -13.90
N SER A 195 -19.60 21.25 -14.86
CA SER A 195 -18.15 21.38 -14.68
C SER A 195 -17.76 22.43 -13.63
N GLN A 196 -18.67 23.34 -13.27
CA GLN A 196 -18.47 24.37 -12.25
C GLN A 196 -19.13 24.04 -10.91
N ALA A 197 -19.73 22.85 -10.77
CA ALA A 197 -20.37 22.43 -9.54
C ALA A 197 -19.46 22.57 -8.33
N ASP A 198 -19.99 22.99 -7.19
CA ASP A 198 -19.25 22.91 -5.93
C ASP A 198 -19.07 21.44 -5.53
N VAL A 199 -17.80 21.06 -5.33
CA VAL A 199 -17.39 19.70 -4.97
C VAL A 199 -16.71 19.63 -3.59
N SER A 200 -16.90 20.69 -2.79
CA SER A 200 -16.29 20.82 -1.45
C SER A 200 -16.71 19.67 -0.53
N GLU A 201 -17.96 19.25 -0.57
CA GLU A 201 -18.46 18.12 0.24
C GLU A 201 -17.82 16.79 -0.17
N ILE A 202 -17.57 16.58 -1.46
CA ILE A 202 -16.84 15.39 -1.94
C ILE A 202 -15.40 15.42 -1.43
N LYS A 203 -14.74 16.60 -1.45
CA LYS A 203 -13.40 16.78 -0.90
C LYS A 203 -13.36 16.44 0.59
N VAL A 204 -14.28 16.99 1.37
CA VAL A 204 -14.37 16.72 2.81
C VAL A 204 -14.59 15.23 3.08
N ALA A 205 -15.49 14.59 2.33
CA ALA A 205 -15.74 13.16 2.46
C ALA A 205 -14.51 12.32 2.11
N TYR A 206 -13.83 12.66 1.02
CA TYR A 206 -12.60 11.99 0.57
C TYR A 206 -11.49 12.07 1.62
N LEU A 207 -11.18 13.26 2.12
CA LEU A 207 -10.14 13.46 3.11
C LEU A 207 -10.46 12.73 4.43
N ALA A 208 -11.72 12.80 4.88
CA ALA A 208 -12.17 12.06 6.07
C ALA A 208 -12.00 10.55 5.90
N HIS A 209 -12.32 10.03 4.71
CA HIS A 209 -12.16 8.62 4.37
C HIS A 209 -10.69 8.19 4.37
N ILE A 210 -9.80 8.94 3.70
CA ILE A 210 -8.35 8.67 3.71
C ILE A 210 -7.82 8.60 5.15
N LYS A 211 -8.20 9.56 6.00
CA LYS A 211 -7.81 9.56 7.42
C LYS A 211 -8.31 8.31 8.15
N GLN A 212 -9.57 7.95 7.98
CA GLN A 212 -10.17 6.77 8.62
C GLN A 212 -9.44 5.49 8.20
N ARG A 213 -9.17 5.33 6.89
CA ARG A 213 -8.43 4.19 6.36
C ARG A 213 -7.01 4.13 6.92
N ALA A 214 -6.30 5.26 6.94
CA ALA A 214 -4.94 5.33 7.48
C ALA A 214 -4.87 4.83 8.93
N LEU A 215 -5.78 5.31 9.79
CA LEU A 215 -5.84 4.89 11.19
C LEU A 215 -6.20 3.41 11.32
N ALA A 216 -7.18 2.93 10.58
CA ALA A 216 -7.62 1.53 10.62
C ALA A 216 -6.52 0.56 10.15
N TYR A 217 -5.81 0.88 9.07
CA TYR A 217 -4.68 0.05 8.60
C TYR A 217 -3.46 0.12 9.52
N ARG A 218 -3.22 1.25 10.19
CA ARG A 218 -2.22 1.32 11.25
C ARG A 218 -2.56 0.37 12.39
N ASP A 219 -3.79 0.39 12.89
CA ASP A 219 -4.24 -0.51 13.96
C ASP A 219 -4.14 -1.97 13.53
N LEU A 220 -4.50 -2.29 12.29
CA LEU A 220 -4.36 -3.62 11.74
C LEU A 220 -2.89 -4.05 11.67
N SER A 221 -1.98 -3.18 11.21
CA SER A 221 -0.55 -3.49 11.17
C SER A 221 0.00 -3.78 12.56
N TYR A 222 -0.40 -2.99 13.57
CA TYR A 222 0.01 -3.22 14.94
C TYR A 222 -0.51 -4.55 15.49
N LYS A 223 -1.76 -4.90 15.21
CA LYS A 223 -2.36 -6.19 15.60
C LYS A 223 -1.62 -7.38 14.95
N LEU A 224 -1.18 -7.24 13.70
CA LEU A 224 -0.51 -8.31 12.96
C LEU A 224 0.99 -8.43 13.25
N GLN A 225 1.67 -7.31 13.50
CA GLN A 225 3.13 -7.24 13.56
C GLN A 225 3.65 -6.85 14.96
N GLY A 226 2.78 -6.47 15.90
CA GLY A 226 3.16 -5.94 17.22
C GLY A 226 3.89 -4.59 17.17
N ARG A 227 3.89 -3.92 16.03
CA ARG A 227 4.59 -2.65 15.80
C ARG A 227 3.96 -1.84 14.67
N ASP A 228 4.27 -0.57 14.62
CA ASP A 228 4.04 0.23 13.42
C ASP A 228 4.96 -0.23 12.29
N ILE A 229 4.46 -0.15 11.04
CA ILE A 229 5.22 -0.42 9.82
C ILE A 229 5.17 0.82 8.92
N PRO A 230 6.16 1.06 8.05
CA PRO A 230 6.00 2.05 6.99
C PRO A 230 4.87 1.59 6.06
N GLN A 231 3.76 2.33 6.04
CA GLN A 231 2.62 2.00 5.18
C GLN A 231 2.93 2.33 3.73
N VAL A 232 2.47 1.51 2.80
CA VAL A 232 2.46 1.80 1.36
C VAL A 232 1.04 2.12 0.96
N LEU A 233 0.79 3.42 0.73
CA LEU A 233 -0.52 3.95 0.37
C LEU A 233 -0.74 3.80 -1.13
N LEU A 234 -1.85 3.16 -1.50
CA LEU A 234 -2.36 3.11 -2.86
C LEU A 234 -3.26 4.31 -3.13
N LEU A 235 -2.91 5.05 -4.13
CA LEU A 235 -3.71 6.05 -4.82
C LEU A 235 -3.65 5.78 -6.33
N HIS A 236 -4.47 6.47 -7.13
CA HIS A 236 -4.45 6.32 -8.58
C HIS A 236 -4.08 7.64 -9.27
N HIS A 237 -3.56 7.54 -10.51
CA HIS A 237 -3.32 8.69 -11.38
C HIS A 237 -4.64 9.21 -11.96
N ASN A 238 -5.45 9.86 -11.13
CA ASN A 238 -6.82 10.25 -11.42
C ASN A 238 -7.12 11.72 -11.08
N LEU A 239 -8.34 12.18 -11.34
CA LEU A 239 -8.74 13.58 -11.13
C LEU A 239 -8.81 13.94 -9.64
N VAL A 240 -9.30 13.04 -8.79
CA VAL A 240 -9.43 13.32 -7.35
C VAL A 240 -8.06 13.62 -6.72
N ASN A 241 -7.04 12.87 -7.09
CA ASN A 241 -5.68 13.11 -6.61
C ASN A 241 -5.03 14.31 -7.28
N ALA A 242 -5.29 14.55 -8.56
CA ALA A 242 -4.79 15.77 -9.22
C ALA A 242 -5.31 17.06 -8.56
N LEU A 243 -6.55 17.04 -8.04
CA LEU A 243 -7.13 18.19 -7.36
C LEU A 243 -6.74 18.30 -5.88
N TRP A 244 -6.54 17.17 -5.17
CA TRP A 244 -6.49 17.20 -3.69
C TRP A 244 -5.31 16.46 -3.06
N LEU A 245 -4.28 16.07 -3.84
CA LEU A 245 -3.08 15.40 -3.31
C LEU A 245 -2.34 16.27 -2.28
N ASP A 246 -2.29 17.58 -2.51
CA ASP A 246 -1.70 18.54 -1.56
C ASP A 246 -2.40 18.48 -0.19
N ASP A 247 -3.74 18.41 -0.20
CA ASP A 247 -4.54 18.29 1.02
C ASP A 247 -4.33 16.93 1.70
N VAL A 248 -4.25 15.84 0.93
CA VAL A 248 -3.96 14.50 1.46
C VAL A 248 -2.61 14.48 2.17
N ILE A 249 -1.56 15.03 1.55
CA ILE A 249 -0.22 15.11 2.15
C ILE A 249 -0.24 15.96 3.42
N THR A 250 -0.90 17.11 3.37
CA THR A 250 -1.05 18.00 4.53
C THR A 250 -1.74 17.28 5.68
N GLN A 251 -2.84 16.57 5.42
CA GLN A 251 -3.56 15.80 6.43
C GLN A 251 -2.70 14.73 7.10
N PHE A 252 -1.89 13.98 6.34
CA PHE A 252 -0.96 13.01 6.95
C PHE A 252 0.07 13.70 7.87
N LYS A 253 0.60 14.86 7.47
CA LYS A 253 1.50 15.67 8.33
C LYS A 253 0.81 16.14 9.60
N GLU A 254 -0.44 16.60 9.51
CA GLU A 254 -1.26 17.00 10.67
C GLU A 254 -1.58 15.82 11.62
N MET A 255 -1.68 14.62 11.08
CA MET A 255 -1.80 13.38 11.88
C MET A 255 -0.48 12.97 12.56
N GLY A 256 0.62 13.70 12.35
CA GLY A 256 1.95 13.39 12.88
C GLY A 256 2.66 12.24 12.12
N TRP A 257 2.21 11.91 10.91
CA TRP A 257 2.86 10.90 10.09
C TRP A 257 4.05 11.50 9.34
N THR A 258 5.09 10.69 9.17
CA THR A 258 6.26 11.03 8.36
C THR A 258 6.18 10.36 6.99
N PHE A 259 6.82 10.98 5.99
CA PHE A 259 6.89 10.40 4.66
C PHE A 259 8.24 9.72 4.43
N VAL A 260 8.19 8.54 3.84
CA VAL A 260 9.35 7.79 3.37
C VAL A 260 9.20 7.49 1.88
N THR A 261 10.30 7.21 1.20
CA THR A 261 10.21 6.75 -0.19
C THR A 261 9.64 5.33 -0.25
N PRO A 262 9.00 4.92 -1.37
CA PRO A 262 8.57 3.54 -1.55
C PRO A 262 9.72 2.53 -1.42
N ALA A 263 10.92 2.88 -1.88
CA ALA A 263 12.11 2.05 -1.73
C ALA A 263 12.44 1.80 -0.25
N GLN A 264 12.38 2.84 0.60
CA GLN A 264 12.57 2.71 2.05
C GLN A 264 11.45 1.87 2.68
N ALA A 265 10.18 2.11 2.32
CA ALA A 265 9.07 1.32 2.86
C ALA A 265 9.23 -0.17 2.54
N PHE A 266 9.58 -0.52 1.30
CA PHE A 266 9.77 -1.90 0.88
C PHE A 266 10.96 -2.61 1.55
N THR A 267 11.82 -1.94 2.31
CA THR A 267 12.84 -2.62 3.12
C THR A 267 12.27 -3.30 4.35
N ASP A 268 11.06 -2.92 4.78
CA ASP A 268 10.42 -3.54 5.94
C ASP A 268 10.13 -5.03 5.67
N PRO A 269 10.45 -5.92 6.62
CA PRO A 269 10.23 -7.36 6.47
C PRO A 269 8.79 -7.77 6.16
N VAL A 270 7.78 -6.97 6.53
CA VAL A 270 6.38 -7.27 6.23
C VAL A 270 6.14 -7.42 4.73
N TYR A 271 6.84 -6.66 3.89
CA TYR A 271 6.73 -6.71 2.43
C TYR A 271 7.49 -7.88 1.78
N GLN A 272 8.09 -8.76 2.59
CA GLN A 272 8.66 -10.04 2.16
C GLN A 272 7.74 -11.21 2.46
N LEU A 273 6.60 -10.97 3.14
CA LEU A 273 5.64 -12.01 3.48
C LEU A 273 4.80 -12.39 2.27
N PHE A 274 4.50 -13.68 2.16
CA PHE A 274 3.64 -14.23 1.11
C PHE A 274 2.39 -14.82 1.75
N PRO A 275 1.23 -14.15 1.69
CA PRO A 275 -0.01 -14.69 2.23
C PRO A 275 -0.39 -15.99 1.53
N ASP A 276 -0.82 -17.02 2.29
CA ASP A 276 -1.29 -18.28 1.70
C ASP A 276 -2.63 -18.12 0.99
N ARG A 277 -3.40 -17.12 1.39
CA ARG A 277 -4.65 -16.73 0.74
C ARG A 277 -4.43 -15.42 0.01
N PRO A 278 -4.13 -15.45 -1.30
CA PRO A 278 -3.99 -14.23 -2.07
C PRO A 278 -5.26 -13.40 -1.96
N ALA A 279 -5.06 -12.12 -1.79
CA ALA A 279 -6.19 -11.21 -1.75
C ALA A 279 -6.93 -11.22 -3.09
N ALA A 280 -8.22 -11.27 -3.02
CA ALA A 280 -9.07 -10.94 -4.15
C ALA A 280 -9.30 -9.42 -4.13
N GLY A 281 -8.29 -8.64 -4.52
CA GLY A 281 -8.40 -7.18 -4.59
C GLY A 281 -8.16 -6.45 -3.25
N GLN A 282 -7.24 -6.94 -2.42
CA GLN A 282 -7.03 -6.42 -1.07
C GLN A 282 -5.57 -6.12 -0.78
N SER A 283 -5.34 -5.28 0.22
CA SER A 283 -4.01 -4.99 0.72
C SER A 283 -3.30 -6.23 1.30
N LEU A 284 -1.98 -6.18 1.37
CA LEU A 284 -1.17 -7.20 2.03
C LEU A 284 -1.65 -7.48 3.47
N LEU A 285 -1.96 -6.43 4.23
CA LEU A 285 -2.37 -6.58 5.64
C LEU A 285 -3.70 -7.33 5.76
N LEU A 286 -4.68 -7.06 4.89
CA LEU A 286 -5.93 -7.82 4.88
C LEU A 286 -5.72 -9.27 4.48
N SER A 287 -4.83 -9.52 3.52
CA SER A 287 -4.47 -10.89 3.12
C SER A 287 -3.82 -11.66 4.25
N LEU A 288 -2.89 -11.03 4.98
CA LEU A 288 -2.27 -11.62 6.17
C LEU A 288 -3.29 -11.87 7.27
N ALA A 289 -4.19 -10.92 7.53
CA ALA A 289 -5.26 -11.09 8.52
C ALA A 289 -6.16 -12.29 8.18
N LYS A 290 -6.54 -12.45 6.91
CA LYS A 290 -7.32 -13.60 6.43
C LYS A 290 -6.55 -14.92 6.58
N THR A 291 -5.26 -14.93 6.27
CA THR A 291 -4.39 -16.12 6.42
C THR A 291 -4.32 -16.56 7.88
N LEU A 292 -4.25 -15.62 8.81
CA LEU A 292 -4.22 -15.87 10.25
C LEU A 292 -5.60 -16.14 10.86
N GLY A 293 -6.66 -16.20 10.07
CA GLY A 293 -8.03 -16.42 10.54
C GLY A 293 -8.65 -15.21 11.24
N LEU A 294 -8.01 -14.04 11.14
CA LEU A 294 -8.47 -12.79 11.76
C LEU A 294 -9.61 -12.10 10.99
N GLY A 295 -10.10 -12.70 9.91
CA GLY A 295 -11.17 -12.16 9.07
C GLY A 295 -12.54 -12.00 9.74
N LYS A 296 -12.68 -12.39 11.00
CA LYS A 296 -13.86 -12.17 11.82
C LYS A 296 -13.72 -10.95 12.76
N PHE A 297 -12.56 -10.34 12.79
CA PHE A 297 -12.32 -9.15 13.58
C PHE A 297 -12.96 -7.96 12.91
N ASP A 298 -13.74 -7.23 13.67
CA ASP A 298 -14.29 -5.91 13.41
C ASP A 298 -15.00 -5.71 12.06
N GLY A 299 -16.18 -5.12 12.09
CA GLY A 299 -17.05 -4.93 10.95
C GLY A 299 -16.38 -4.22 9.76
N TRP A 300 -15.33 -3.41 9.97
CA TRP A 300 -14.65 -2.72 8.90
C TRP A 300 -13.78 -3.63 8.02
N LEU A 301 -13.24 -4.75 8.54
CA LEU A 301 -12.54 -5.75 7.72
C LEU A 301 -13.46 -6.47 6.71
N ARG A 302 -14.77 -6.26 6.81
CA ARG A 302 -15.76 -6.77 5.86
C ARG A 302 -16.06 -5.80 4.74
N LEU A 303 -15.61 -4.56 4.87
CA LEU A 303 -16.12 -3.42 4.13
C LEU A 303 -15.12 -2.91 3.08
N HIS A 304 -14.33 -3.78 2.53
CA HIS A 304 -13.03 -3.28 2.31
C HIS A 304 -12.52 -3.47 0.94
N ASP A 305 -13.23 -4.04 0.03
CA ASP A 305 -12.52 -4.52 -1.10
C ASP A 305 -12.99 -4.05 -2.45
N ASP A 306 -14.14 -3.45 -2.54
CA ASP A 306 -14.81 -3.25 -3.81
C ASP A 306 -15.43 -1.87 -4.00
N GLY A 307 -15.15 -0.95 -3.10
CA GLY A 307 -15.69 0.41 -3.12
C GLY A 307 -17.14 0.53 -2.62
N ASP A 308 -17.77 -0.54 -2.18
CA ASP A 308 -19.14 -0.48 -1.63
C ASP A 308 -19.19 0.28 -0.32
N PHE A 309 -18.14 0.16 0.49
CA PHE A 309 -17.99 0.93 1.71
C PHE A 309 -17.91 2.44 1.42
N GLU A 310 -17.12 2.82 0.44
CA GLU A 310 -16.98 4.21 0.00
C GLU A 310 -18.29 4.77 -0.55
N MET A 311 -19.03 3.97 -1.31
CA MET A 311 -20.35 4.35 -1.81
C MET A 311 -21.36 4.52 -0.68
N GLN A 312 -21.32 3.67 0.35
CA GLN A 312 -22.16 3.83 1.52
C GLN A 312 -21.82 5.12 2.27
N ALA A 313 -20.52 5.38 2.51
CA ALA A 313 -20.05 6.59 3.17
C ALA A 313 -20.45 7.88 2.42
N LEU A 314 -20.46 7.85 1.08
CA LEU A 314 -20.94 8.96 0.24
C LEU A 314 -22.47 9.14 0.37
N LYS A 315 -23.24 8.04 0.29
CA LYS A 315 -24.71 8.08 0.44
C LYS A 315 -25.15 8.60 1.80
N GLU A 316 -24.47 8.22 2.88
CA GLU A 316 -24.75 8.70 4.25
C GLU A 316 -24.55 10.21 4.37
N LYS A 317 -23.75 10.81 3.50
CA LYS A 317 -23.53 12.26 3.39
C LYS A 317 -24.45 12.95 2.37
N GLY A 318 -25.35 12.21 1.74
CA GLY A 318 -26.23 12.73 0.69
C GLY A 318 -25.54 12.99 -0.65
N LEU A 319 -24.40 12.35 -0.89
CA LEU A 319 -23.57 12.48 -2.11
C LEU A 319 -23.77 11.34 -3.09
#